data_d925b3b62d58763d4589d105af16076c
#
_entry.id   d925b3b62d58763d4589d105af16076c
#
_cell.length_a   1.000
_cell.length_b   1.000
_cell.length_c   1.000
_cell.angle_alpha   90.00
_cell.angle_beta   90.00
_cell.angle_gamma   90.00
#
_symmetry.space_group_name_H-M   'P 1'
#
loop_
_entity.id
_entity.type
_entity.pdbx_description
1 polymer ?
#
loop_
_entity_poly.entity_id
_entity_poly.type
_entity_poly.pdbx_seq_one_letter_code
_entity_poly.pdbx_strand_id
1 'polypeptide(L)'
;QAMRAQGENQSCMYFIDYNNLPDFAIGFKRELGLEFENLDKANKFISYLQELKDIRNKCNHYQALDNEEIEGAYLYIKQAAKLMKMDELVTEIDNIKGQTQTIVQPTATIPQPVTNIQVNALREDAPIPAWFTNVYPHYDIRNSALDESVFAANLSEVALGIGQEVYSNPTMFFEKTYVTAGLRDIANRVIRALNGEESENRVVSLQTGFGGGKTHTLISLFHIANAGRSLLNSAYTANLLQEGVVPNFDNAKVAVFTNNTTDVVQGRTTNEGITIYTLWGELAYQLGGVEGYNKVRANDESRTAPTSSIFKPILEQHTPSLILVDELADYCNKANGTIVGKGTLYTQTVSFLQTLTESVAAVPKCVLIATLPASATEVASSEIGQQILSSLENRIVRVGTGI
;
A
#
# COMPACT_ATOMS: atom_id res chain seq x y z
N GLN A 1 9.34 -23.75 -4.47
CA GLN A 1 10.47 -23.40 -3.57
C GLN A 1 9.95 -22.88 -2.22
N ALA A 2 8.93 -22.03 -2.18
CA ALA A 2 8.31 -21.55 -0.93
C ALA A 2 7.73 -22.69 -0.06
N MET A 3 7.12 -23.70 -0.66
CA MET A 3 6.57 -24.85 0.05
C MET A 3 7.63 -25.72 0.75
N ARG A 4 8.89 -25.76 0.27
CA ARG A 4 9.98 -26.50 0.91
C ARG A 4 10.55 -25.81 2.15
N ALA A 5 10.33 -24.50 2.28
CA ALA A 5 10.88 -23.71 3.38
C ALA A 5 10.00 -23.73 4.65
N GLN A 6 8.70 -24.04 4.53
CA GLN A 6 7.76 -23.97 5.65
C GLN A 6 7.32 -25.30 6.26
N GLY A 7 7.68 -26.44 5.66
CA GLY A 7 7.49 -27.78 6.27
C GLY A 7 6.02 -28.19 6.55
N GLU A 8 5.03 -27.48 6.02
CA GLU A 8 3.62 -27.70 6.29
C GLU A 8 2.90 -28.37 5.13
N ASN A 9 2.04 -29.34 5.47
CA ASN A 9 1.18 -30.13 4.56
C ASN A 9 -0.05 -29.32 4.10
N GLN A 10 0.12 -28.05 3.69
CA GLN A 10 -0.99 -27.23 3.18
C GLN A 10 -1.12 -27.39 1.66
N SER A 11 -2.37 -27.37 1.18
CA SER A 11 -2.67 -27.44 -0.26
C SER A 11 -1.96 -26.31 -1.01
N CYS A 12 -1.36 -26.61 -2.18
CA CYS A 12 -0.71 -25.59 -3.02
C CYS A 12 -1.65 -24.43 -3.41
N MET A 13 -2.95 -24.65 -3.44
CA MET A 13 -3.97 -23.62 -3.70
C MET A 13 -3.99 -22.52 -2.64
N TYR A 14 -3.52 -22.78 -1.42
CA TYR A 14 -3.45 -21.78 -0.33
C TYR A 14 -2.45 -20.66 -0.62
N PHE A 15 -1.45 -20.91 -1.47
CA PHE A 15 -0.38 -19.98 -1.79
C PHE A 15 -0.56 -19.27 -3.15
N ILE A 16 -1.67 -19.51 -3.85
CA ILE A 16 -1.95 -18.89 -5.14
C ILE A 16 -2.83 -17.66 -4.91
N ASP A 17 -2.23 -16.49 -5.00
CA ASP A 17 -3.00 -15.24 -5.07
C ASP A 17 -3.79 -15.20 -6.38
N TYR A 18 -4.97 -14.61 -6.33
CA TYR A 18 -5.85 -14.43 -7.48
C TYR A 18 -5.15 -13.71 -8.66
N ASN A 19 -4.25 -12.77 -8.37
CA ASN A 19 -3.45 -12.08 -9.38
C ASN A 19 -2.49 -13.00 -10.14
N ASN A 20 -2.01 -14.05 -9.48
CA ASN A 20 -1.06 -15.02 -10.04
C ASN A 20 -1.77 -16.23 -10.65
N LEU A 21 -3.08 -16.33 -10.51
CA LEU A 21 -3.86 -17.48 -11.00
C LEU A 21 -3.76 -17.67 -12.53
N PRO A 22 -3.82 -16.62 -13.39
CA PRO A 22 -3.59 -16.77 -14.82
C PRO A 22 -2.17 -17.27 -15.14
N ASP A 23 -1.15 -16.71 -14.48
CA ASP A 23 0.25 -17.09 -14.72
C ASP A 23 0.52 -18.54 -14.28
N PHE A 24 -0.08 -18.96 -13.17
CA PHE A 24 -0.06 -20.34 -12.73
C PHE A 24 -0.74 -21.25 -13.76
N ALA A 25 -1.94 -20.89 -14.26
CA ALA A 25 -2.64 -21.63 -15.27
C ALA A 25 -1.87 -21.73 -16.59
N ILE A 26 -1.13 -20.69 -16.97
CA ILE A 26 -0.22 -20.72 -18.12
C ILE A 26 0.90 -21.75 -17.91
N GLY A 27 1.52 -21.74 -16.71
CA GLY A 27 2.60 -22.69 -16.34
C GLY A 27 2.14 -24.14 -16.37
N PHE A 28 0.86 -24.43 -16.08
CA PHE A 28 0.24 -25.76 -16.06
C PHE A 28 -0.70 -26.03 -17.23
N LYS A 29 -0.54 -25.28 -18.34
CA LYS A 29 -1.41 -25.36 -19.51
C LYS A 29 -1.54 -26.76 -20.09
N ARG A 30 -0.45 -27.55 -20.09
CA ARG A 30 -0.44 -28.92 -20.61
C ARG A 30 -1.28 -29.85 -19.74
N GLU A 31 -1.13 -29.74 -18.43
CA GLU A 31 -1.88 -30.49 -17.43
C GLU A 31 -3.38 -30.13 -17.47
N LEU A 32 -3.71 -28.84 -17.59
CA LEU A 32 -5.08 -28.38 -17.83
C LEU A 32 -5.64 -28.90 -19.14
N GLY A 33 -4.82 -29.01 -20.19
CA GLY A 33 -5.24 -29.59 -21.47
C GLY A 33 -5.59 -31.09 -21.35
N LEU A 34 -4.91 -31.82 -20.49
CA LEU A 34 -5.21 -33.21 -20.18
C LEU A 34 -6.52 -33.33 -19.35
N GLU A 35 -6.67 -32.49 -18.33
CA GLU A 35 -7.86 -32.46 -17.46
C GLU A 35 -9.13 -32.07 -18.24
N PHE A 36 -9.04 -31.09 -19.11
CA PHE A 36 -10.16 -30.66 -19.97
C PHE A 36 -10.32 -31.49 -21.24
N GLU A 37 -9.49 -32.53 -21.42
CA GLU A 37 -9.47 -33.40 -22.61
C GLU A 37 -9.25 -32.64 -23.95
N ASN A 38 -8.83 -31.37 -23.87
CA ASN A 38 -8.61 -30.52 -25.02
C ASN A 38 -7.76 -29.30 -24.66
N LEU A 39 -6.68 -29.10 -25.41
CA LEU A 39 -5.77 -27.95 -25.22
C LEU A 39 -6.44 -26.59 -25.54
N ASP A 40 -7.42 -26.56 -26.48
CA ASP A 40 -8.16 -25.34 -26.78
C ASP A 40 -9.08 -24.92 -25.62
N LYS A 41 -9.64 -25.88 -24.87
CA LYS A 41 -10.39 -25.59 -23.65
C LYS A 41 -9.47 -25.01 -22.56
N ALA A 42 -8.23 -25.51 -22.41
CA ALA A 42 -7.24 -24.94 -21.50
C ALA A 42 -6.86 -23.50 -21.89
N ASN A 43 -6.66 -23.23 -23.18
CA ASN A 43 -6.40 -21.86 -23.67
C ASN A 43 -7.56 -20.92 -23.36
N LYS A 44 -8.81 -21.35 -23.60
CA LYS A 44 -10.00 -20.54 -23.26
C LYS A 44 -10.11 -20.28 -21.76
N PHE A 45 -9.87 -21.29 -20.94
CA PHE A 45 -9.87 -21.13 -19.48
C PHE A 45 -8.84 -20.08 -19.03
N ILE A 46 -7.61 -20.15 -19.54
CA ILE A 46 -6.55 -19.17 -19.26
C ILE A 46 -6.98 -17.77 -19.70
N SER A 47 -7.56 -17.63 -20.90
CA SER A 47 -8.07 -16.35 -21.40
C SER A 47 -9.15 -15.76 -20.48
N TYR A 48 -10.09 -16.57 -20.00
CA TYR A 48 -11.11 -16.09 -19.04
C TYR A 48 -10.51 -15.61 -17.72
N LEU A 49 -9.49 -16.31 -17.22
CA LEU A 49 -8.79 -15.85 -16.00
C LEU A 49 -8.05 -14.53 -16.21
N GLN A 50 -7.47 -14.29 -17.39
CA GLN A 50 -6.81 -13.04 -17.74
C GLN A 50 -7.81 -11.88 -17.79
N GLU A 51 -8.92 -12.04 -18.49
CA GLU A 51 -9.99 -11.03 -18.55
C GLU A 51 -10.55 -10.70 -17.15
N LEU A 52 -10.78 -11.71 -16.33
CA LEU A 52 -11.23 -11.51 -14.95
C LEU A 52 -10.19 -10.78 -14.08
N LYS A 53 -8.90 -11.05 -14.31
CA LYS A 53 -7.81 -10.30 -13.64
C LYS A 53 -7.86 -8.82 -14.02
N ASP A 54 -8.06 -8.49 -15.29
CA ASP A 54 -8.11 -7.12 -15.78
C ASP A 54 -9.33 -6.36 -15.24
N ILE A 55 -10.51 -6.99 -15.24
CA ILE A 55 -11.74 -6.43 -14.65
C ILE A 55 -11.54 -6.19 -13.14
N ARG A 56 -10.99 -7.15 -12.40
CA ARG A 56 -10.68 -7.01 -10.98
C ARG A 56 -9.70 -5.89 -10.73
N ASN A 57 -8.66 -5.74 -11.56
CA ASN A 57 -7.69 -4.67 -11.43
C ASN A 57 -8.35 -3.29 -11.60
N LYS A 58 -9.27 -3.14 -12.55
CA LYS A 58 -10.08 -1.91 -12.68
C LYS A 58 -10.89 -1.63 -11.42
N CYS A 59 -11.56 -2.63 -10.85
CA CYS A 59 -12.29 -2.49 -9.59
C CYS A 59 -11.36 -2.06 -8.44
N ASN A 60 -10.18 -2.65 -8.34
CA ASN A 60 -9.22 -2.32 -7.30
C ASN A 60 -8.63 -0.90 -7.44
N HIS A 61 -8.59 -0.37 -8.66
CA HIS A 61 -8.20 1.01 -8.94
C HIS A 61 -9.39 1.99 -8.93
N TYR A 62 -10.52 1.59 -8.35
CA TYR A 62 -11.76 2.40 -8.27
C TYR A 62 -12.24 2.93 -9.63
N GLN A 63 -11.90 2.25 -10.72
CA GLN A 63 -12.42 2.56 -12.03
C GLN A 63 -13.83 1.97 -12.13
N ALA A 64 -14.81 2.81 -12.52
CA ALA A 64 -16.15 2.34 -12.75
C ALA A 64 -16.16 1.34 -13.91
N LEU A 65 -16.78 0.17 -13.68
CA LEU A 65 -17.03 -0.78 -14.74
C LEU A 65 -18.25 -0.32 -15.54
N ASP A 66 -18.16 -0.41 -16.85
CA ASP A 66 -19.34 -0.25 -17.68
C ASP A 66 -20.20 -1.53 -17.72
N ASN A 67 -21.40 -1.42 -18.29
CA ASN A 67 -22.33 -2.57 -18.34
C ASN A 67 -21.78 -3.75 -19.16
N GLU A 68 -20.94 -3.49 -20.15
CA GLU A 68 -20.35 -4.50 -21.01
C GLU A 68 -19.27 -5.29 -20.25
N GLU A 69 -18.48 -4.63 -19.44
CA GLU A 69 -17.47 -5.23 -18.55
C GLU A 69 -18.13 -6.07 -17.45
N ILE A 70 -19.21 -5.58 -16.86
CA ILE A 70 -19.98 -6.33 -15.83
C ILE A 70 -20.58 -7.61 -16.45
N GLU A 71 -21.20 -7.52 -17.61
CA GLU A 71 -21.75 -8.66 -18.33
C GLU A 71 -20.65 -9.64 -18.75
N GLY A 72 -19.48 -9.12 -19.19
CA GLY A 72 -18.28 -9.88 -19.49
C GLY A 72 -17.79 -10.68 -18.29
N ALA A 73 -17.72 -10.06 -17.11
CA ALA A 73 -17.29 -10.72 -15.89
C ALA A 73 -18.18 -11.93 -15.55
N TYR A 74 -19.51 -11.75 -15.57
CA TYR A 74 -20.44 -12.86 -15.36
C TYR A 74 -20.24 -13.99 -16.37
N LEU A 75 -20.04 -13.64 -17.65
CA LEU A 75 -19.81 -14.62 -18.71
C LEU A 75 -18.52 -15.42 -18.48
N TYR A 76 -17.42 -14.73 -18.19
CA TYR A 76 -16.09 -15.34 -18.01
C TYR A 76 -16.08 -16.27 -16.80
N ILE A 77 -16.62 -15.84 -15.64
CA ILE A 77 -16.71 -16.67 -14.44
C ILE A 77 -17.55 -17.92 -14.74
N LYS A 78 -18.71 -17.75 -15.39
CA LYS A 78 -19.61 -18.86 -15.72
C LYS A 78 -18.97 -19.86 -16.69
N GLN A 79 -18.24 -19.39 -17.69
CA GLN A 79 -17.57 -20.26 -18.64
C GLN A 79 -16.39 -21.00 -18.01
N ALA A 80 -15.62 -20.32 -17.13
CA ALA A 80 -14.55 -20.94 -16.36
C ALA A 80 -15.10 -22.05 -15.44
N ALA A 81 -16.20 -21.78 -14.71
CA ALA A 81 -16.87 -22.75 -13.84
C ALA A 81 -17.39 -23.99 -14.62
N LYS A 82 -17.94 -23.79 -15.83
CA LYS A 82 -18.37 -24.91 -16.70
C LYS A 82 -17.20 -25.77 -17.14
N LEU A 83 -16.07 -25.19 -17.49
CA LEU A 83 -14.86 -25.94 -17.85
C LEU A 83 -14.35 -26.79 -16.69
N MET A 84 -14.49 -26.30 -15.47
CA MET A 84 -14.14 -27.00 -14.23
C MET A 84 -15.22 -27.95 -13.73
N LYS A 85 -16.34 -28.09 -14.44
CA LYS A 85 -17.49 -28.95 -14.06
C LYS A 85 -18.09 -28.59 -12.70
N MET A 86 -18.12 -27.27 -12.36
CA MET A 86 -18.66 -26.73 -11.11
C MET A 86 -20.12 -26.27 -11.32
N ASP A 87 -21.05 -27.19 -11.48
CA ASP A 87 -22.44 -26.89 -11.83
C ASP A 87 -23.18 -26.09 -10.74
N GLU A 88 -22.86 -26.32 -9.48
CA GLU A 88 -23.42 -25.55 -8.35
C GLU A 88 -23.04 -24.07 -8.47
N LEU A 89 -21.75 -23.79 -8.76
CA LEU A 89 -21.25 -22.41 -8.94
C LEU A 89 -21.90 -21.73 -10.16
N VAL A 90 -22.14 -22.48 -11.26
CA VAL A 90 -22.85 -21.95 -12.43
C VAL A 90 -24.27 -21.50 -12.06
N THR A 91 -24.97 -22.29 -11.23
CA THR A 91 -26.31 -21.96 -10.75
C THR A 91 -26.31 -20.75 -9.83
N GLU A 92 -25.31 -20.64 -8.95
CA GLU A 92 -25.15 -19.49 -8.04
C GLU A 92 -24.92 -18.19 -8.81
N ILE A 93 -24.05 -18.22 -9.84
CA ILE A 93 -23.77 -17.08 -10.72
C ILE A 93 -25.04 -16.60 -11.43
N ASP A 94 -25.88 -17.53 -11.96
CA ASP A 94 -27.13 -17.17 -12.60
C ASP A 94 -28.13 -16.55 -11.62
N ASN A 95 -28.17 -17.03 -10.38
CA ASN A 95 -29.00 -16.44 -9.32
C ASN A 95 -28.57 -15.03 -8.94
N ILE A 96 -27.27 -14.79 -8.78
CA ILE A 96 -26.71 -13.46 -8.47
C ILE A 96 -27.05 -12.48 -9.60
N LYS A 97 -26.84 -12.88 -10.86
CA LYS A 97 -27.17 -12.06 -12.03
C LYS A 97 -28.66 -11.73 -12.10
N GLY A 98 -29.54 -12.68 -11.79
CA GLY A 98 -31.00 -12.48 -11.74
C GLY A 98 -31.41 -11.48 -10.65
N GLN A 99 -30.76 -11.49 -9.50
CA GLN A 99 -31.03 -10.55 -8.39
C GLN A 99 -30.56 -9.12 -8.70
N THR A 100 -29.45 -8.95 -9.43
CA THR A 100 -28.91 -7.65 -9.79
C THR A 100 -29.80 -6.89 -10.79
N GLN A 101 -30.57 -7.57 -11.60
CA GLN A 101 -31.55 -6.96 -12.53
C GLN A 101 -32.83 -6.47 -11.86
N THR A 102 -33.08 -6.83 -10.59
CA THR A 102 -34.32 -6.52 -9.88
C THR A 102 -34.17 -5.36 -8.87
N ILE A 103 -33.02 -4.69 -8.80
CA ILE A 103 -32.83 -3.53 -7.93
C ILE A 103 -33.40 -2.27 -8.61
N VAL A 104 -34.74 -2.22 -8.71
CA VAL A 104 -35.50 -0.99 -8.81
C VAL A 104 -35.49 -0.35 -7.41
N GLN A 105 -35.10 0.92 -7.32
CA GLN A 105 -34.91 1.76 -6.13
C GLN A 105 -35.69 1.31 -4.89
N PRO A 106 -35.03 1.00 -3.75
CA PRO A 106 -35.76 0.79 -2.51
C PRO A 106 -36.16 2.14 -1.91
N THR A 107 -37.46 2.38 -1.80
CA THR A 107 -38.03 3.36 -0.88
C THR A 107 -37.65 2.90 0.54
N ALA A 108 -36.60 3.47 1.11
CA ALA A 108 -36.11 3.09 2.41
C ALA A 108 -37.05 3.53 3.50
N THR A 109 -37.82 2.62 4.05
CA THR A 109 -38.42 2.76 5.39
C THR A 109 -37.32 2.35 6.38
N ILE A 110 -36.77 3.36 7.07
CA ILE A 110 -35.68 3.20 8.06
C ILE A 110 -36.24 2.42 9.26
N PRO A 111 -35.71 1.24 9.63
CA PRO A 111 -36.02 0.61 10.90
C PRO A 111 -35.38 1.41 12.03
N GLN A 112 -36.15 1.73 13.07
CA GLN A 112 -35.66 2.39 14.28
C GLN A 112 -34.60 1.56 14.98
N PRO A 113 -33.60 2.18 15.63
CA PRO A 113 -32.53 1.44 16.32
C PRO A 113 -33.10 0.67 17.50
N VAL A 114 -32.89 -0.64 17.49
CA VAL A 114 -33.22 -1.53 18.63
C VAL A 114 -32.15 -1.37 19.70
N THR A 115 -32.40 -0.52 20.68
CA THR A 115 -31.62 -0.40 21.90
C THR A 115 -32.03 -1.52 22.84
N ASN A 116 -31.35 -2.64 22.82
CA ASN A 116 -31.16 -3.66 23.85
C ASN A 116 -30.97 -5.03 23.18
N ILE A 117 -29.75 -5.37 22.87
CA ILE A 117 -29.39 -6.77 22.56
C ILE A 117 -28.95 -7.42 23.89
N GLN A 118 -29.86 -8.19 24.49
CA GLN A 118 -29.43 -9.19 25.49
C GLN A 118 -28.65 -10.27 24.75
N VAL A 119 -27.35 -10.41 25.04
CA VAL A 119 -26.54 -11.52 24.58
C VAL A 119 -26.99 -12.76 25.33
N ASN A 120 -27.99 -13.45 24.80
CA ASN A 120 -28.33 -14.80 25.26
C ASN A 120 -27.24 -15.75 24.78
N ALA A 121 -26.67 -16.51 25.70
CA ALA A 121 -25.72 -17.57 25.41
C ALA A 121 -26.22 -18.44 24.24
N LEU A 122 -25.41 -18.53 23.20
CA LEU A 122 -25.69 -19.34 22.01
C LEU A 122 -25.89 -20.79 22.47
N ARG A 123 -27.06 -21.36 22.21
CA ARG A 123 -27.27 -22.80 22.30
C ARG A 123 -26.47 -23.46 21.18
N GLU A 124 -25.77 -24.56 21.49
CA GLU A 124 -24.92 -25.30 20.53
C GLU A 124 -25.65 -25.74 19.25
N ASP A 125 -26.99 -25.80 19.26
CA ASP A 125 -27.84 -26.30 18.17
C ASP A 125 -28.59 -25.16 17.42
N ALA A 126 -28.32 -23.88 17.69
CA ALA A 126 -28.98 -22.79 16.99
C ALA A 126 -28.33 -22.58 15.62
N PRO A 127 -29.12 -22.42 14.52
CA PRO A 127 -28.55 -22.09 13.23
C PRO A 127 -27.76 -20.79 13.34
N ILE A 128 -26.53 -20.80 12.83
CA ILE A 128 -25.67 -19.60 12.81
C ILE A 128 -26.44 -18.49 12.08
N PRO A 129 -26.78 -17.38 12.75
CA PRO A 129 -27.50 -16.29 12.09
C PRO A 129 -26.67 -15.73 10.95
N ALA A 130 -27.34 -15.35 9.86
CA ALA A 130 -26.66 -14.74 8.72
C ALA A 130 -25.81 -13.54 9.19
N TRP A 131 -24.56 -13.44 8.71
CA TRP A 131 -23.58 -12.45 9.19
C TRP A 131 -24.15 -11.01 9.17
N PHE A 132 -24.97 -10.66 8.18
CA PHE A 132 -25.60 -9.34 8.03
C PHE A 132 -26.66 -9.02 9.11
N THR A 133 -27.08 -9.99 9.92
CA THR A 133 -27.97 -9.74 11.07
C THR A 133 -27.20 -9.29 12.31
N ASN A 134 -25.88 -9.56 12.34
CA ASN A 134 -25.01 -9.28 13.49
C ASN A 134 -23.90 -8.27 13.20
N VAL A 135 -23.65 -7.98 11.90
CA VAL A 135 -22.63 -7.02 11.47
C VAL A 135 -23.34 -5.87 10.76
N TYR A 136 -23.29 -4.70 11.36
CA TYR A 136 -23.85 -3.48 10.80
C TYR A 136 -22.73 -2.69 10.11
N PRO A 137 -22.94 -2.19 8.89
CA PRO A 137 -22.02 -1.25 8.26
C PRO A 137 -21.80 -0.01 9.13
N HIS A 138 -20.61 0.57 9.07
CA HIS A 138 -20.31 1.83 9.75
C HIS A 138 -21.36 2.90 9.44
N TYR A 139 -21.59 3.83 10.36
CA TYR A 139 -22.67 4.83 10.23
C TYR A 139 -22.54 5.67 8.95
N ASP A 140 -21.33 5.94 8.47
CA ASP A 140 -21.08 6.68 7.23
C ASP A 140 -21.68 5.95 6.01
N ILE A 141 -21.57 4.60 5.98
CA ILE A 141 -22.16 3.76 4.93
C ILE A 141 -23.68 3.79 5.02
N ARG A 142 -24.22 3.71 6.24
CA ARG A 142 -25.68 3.68 6.45
C ARG A 142 -26.37 5.01 6.13
N ASN A 143 -25.66 6.12 6.27
CA ASN A 143 -26.22 7.47 6.04
C ASN A 143 -26.03 7.96 4.62
N SER A 144 -25.56 7.12 3.68
CA SER A 144 -25.26 7.50 2.29
C SER A 144 -24.32 8.71 2.17
N ALA A 145 -23.51 8.96 3.20
CA ALA A 145 -22.53 10.05 3.25
C ALA A 145 -21.15 9.63 2.75
N LEU A 146 -21.08 8.53 2.00
CA LEU A 146 -19.82 8.06 1.41
C LEU A 146 -19.46 8.96 0.25
N ASP A 147 -18.49 9.80 0.48
CA ASP A 147 -17.70 10.43 -0.57
C ASP A 147 -16.64 9.40 -1.03
N GLU A 148 -16.66 9.01 -2.30
CA GLU A 148 -15.70 8.05 -2.88
C GLU A 148 -14.25 8.51 -2.69
N SER A 149 -14.02 9.82 -2.60
CA SER A 149 -12.71 10.40 -2.31
C SER A 149 -12.14 9.97 -0.95
N VAL A 150 -13.01 9.61 0.03
CA VAL A 150 -12.59 9.09 1.35
C VAL A 150 -11.85 7.75 1.25
N PHE A 151 -11.99 7.02 0.15
CA PHE A 151 -11.28 5.73 -0.03
C PHE A 151 -9.88 5.88 -0.64
N ALA A 152 -9.51 7.06 -1.11
CA ALA A 152 -8.20 7.34 -1.69
C ALA A 152 -7.29 8.01 -0.66
N ALA A 153 -6.61 7.21 0.17
CA ALA A 153 -5.61 7.72 1.08
C ALA A 153 -4.43 8.31 0.29
N ASN A 154 -4.14 9.61 0.48
CA ASN A 154 -3.05 10.31 -0.18
C ASN A 154 -2.07 10.87 0.84
N LEU A 155 -0.92 10.21 0.98
CA LEU A 155 0.10 10.59 1.96
C LEU A 155 0.67 11.99 1.70
N SER A 156 0.87 12.38 0.44
CA SER A 156 1.42 13.71 0.15
C SER A 156 0.45 14.84 0.48
N GLU A 157 -0.85 14.65 0.25
CA GLU A 157 -1.87 15.63 0.64
C GLU A 157 -1.97 15.78 2.17
N VAL A 158 -1.89 14.65 2.90
CA VAL A 158 -1.84 14.67 4.37
C VAL A 158 -0.60 15.42 4.86
N ALA A 159 0.56 15.18 4.29
CA ALA A 159 1.79 15.86 4.64
C ALA A 159 1.77 17.37 4.35
N LEU A 160 1.08 17.78 3.29
CA LEU A 160 0.89 19.19 2.92
C LEU A 160 -0.25 19.88 3.70
N GLY A 161 -1.02 19.14 4.51
CA GLY A 161 -2.15 19.67 5.27
C GLY A 161 -3.38 20.04 4.40
N ILE A 162 -3.45 19.53 3.17
CA ILE A 162 -4.56 19.73 2.22
C ILE A 162 -5.40 18.46 2.01
N GLY A 163 -5.00 17.37 2.67
CA GLY A 163 -5.70 16.09 2.61
C GLY A 163 -7.07 16.16 3.31
N GLN A 164 -7.91 15.20 3.01
CA GLN A 164 -9.22 15.07 3.64
C GLN A 164 -9.10 14.98 5.16
N GLU A 165 -10.07 15.53 5.87
CA GLU A 165 -10.06 15.62 7.33
C GLU A 165 -9.92 14.26 8.01
N VAL A 166 -10.55 13.22 7.46
CA VAL A 166 -10.45 11.83 7.96
C VAL A 166 -9.03 11.30 7.95
N TYR A 167 -8.17 11.77 7.04
CA TYR A 167 -6.77 11.39 6.96
C TYR A 167 -5.84 12.42 7.62
N SER A 168 -6.18 13.70 7.60
CA SER A 168 -5.34 14.79 8.11
C SER A 168 -5.49 15.01 9.62
N ASN A 169 -6.66 14.67 10.19
CA ASN A 169 -6.88 14.76 11.63
C ASN A 169 -6.52 13.44 12.32
N PRO A 170 -5.46 13.41 13.16
CA PRO A 170 -4.99 12.16 13.77
C PRO A 170 -6.03 11.46 14.63
N THR A 171 -6.90 12.20 15.34
CA THR A 171 -7.93 11.61 16.17
C THR A 171 -8.97 10.90 15.32
N MET A 172 -9.53 11.58 14.30
CA MET A 172 -10.49 10.96 13.38
C MET A 172 -9.89 9.79 12.62
N PHE A 173 -8.64 9.91 12.21
CA PHE A 173 -7.92 8.85 11.50
C PHE A 173 -7.82 7.59 12.36
N PHE A 174 -7.33 7.70 13.60
CA PHE A 174 -7.16 6.53 14.46
C PHE A 174 -8.47 5.98 15.03
N GLU A 175 -9.50 6.80 15.22
CA GLU A 175 -10.85 6.33 15.58
C GLU A 175 -11.46 5.41 14.50
N LYS A 176 -11.14 5.67 13.23
CA LYS A 176 -11.61 4.87 12.09
C LYS A 176 -10.62 3.79 11.65
N THR A 177 -9.43 3.74 12.25
CA THR A 177 -8.38 2.78 11.91
C THR A 177 -8.47 1.54 12.79
N TYR A 178 -8.66 0.38 12.16
CA TYR A 178 -8.47 -0.89 12.86
C TYR A 178 -6.98 -1.16 13.03
N VAL A 179 -6.51 -1.19 14.27
CA VAL A 179 -5.09 -1.43 14.59
C VAL A 179 -4.80 -2.93 14.46
N THR A 180 -4.27 -3.34 13.32
CA THR A 180 -3.81 -4.70 13.07
C THR A 180 -2.53 -5.01 13.88
N ALA A 181 -2.20 -6.30 14.05
CA ALA A 181 -0.94 -6.69 14.68
C ALA A 181 0.28 -6.14 13.92
N GLY A 182 0.25 -6.14 12.58
CA GLY A 182 1.32 -5.59 11.76
C GLY A 182 1.48 -4.08 11.92
N LEU A 183 0.36 -3.31 11.93
CA LEU A 183 0.41 -1.88 12.17
C LEU A 183 0.98 -1.56 13.57
N ARG A 184 0.54 -2.32 14.59
CA ARG A 184 1.07 -2.17 15.95
C ARG A 184 2.57 -2.45 16.00
N ASP A 185 3.03 -3.52 15.38
CA ASP A 185 4.44 -3.89 15.37
C ASP A 185 5.31 -2.81 14.71
N ILE A 186 4.96 -2.38 13.49
CA ILE A 186 5.73 -1.34 12.80
C ILE A 186 5.70 0.00 13.53
N ALA A 187 4.56 0.40 14.12
CA ALA A 187 4.46 1.63 14.90
C ALA A 187 5.43 1.63 16.10
N ASN A 188 5.46 0.52 16.84
CA ASN A 188 6.33 0.39 18.01
C ASN A 188 7.82 0.31 17.63
N ARG A 189 8.17 -0.37 16.54
CA ARG A 189 9.54 -0.37 15.99
C ARG A 189 9.99 1.03 15.63
N VAL A 190 9.15 1.81 14.92
CA VAL A 190 9.47 3.18 14.53
C VAL A 190 9.66 4.07 15.75
N ILE A 191 8.81 3.96 16.78
CA ILE A 191 8.96 4.70 18.03
C ILE A 191 10.30 4.38 18.71
N ARG A 192 10.66 3.10 18.86
CA ARG A 192 11.94 2.67 19.44
C ARG A 192 13.12 3.20 18.64
N ALA A 193 13.06 3.10 17.31
CA ALA A 193 14.12 3.60 16.42
C ALA A 193 14.28 5.13 16.51
N LEU A 194 13.17 5.89 16.55
CA LEU A 194 13.18 7.34 16.77
C LEU A 194 13.65 7.72 18.18
N ASN A 195 13.44 6.89 19.19
CA ASN A 195 14.02 7.01 20.51
C ASN A 195 15.56 6.83 20.49
N GLY A 196 16.08 6.15 19.47
CA GLY A 196 17.51 5.87 19.32
C GLY A 196 17.95 4.52 19.84
N GLU A 197 17.02 3.54 19.95
CA GLU A 197 17.36 2.18 20.33
C GLU A 197 18.18 1.51 19.21
N GLU A 198 19.37 1.02 19.56
CA GLU A 198 20.34 0.47 18.60
C GLU A 198 19.92 -0.88 18.01
N SER A 199 19.07 -1.63 18.73
CA SER A 199 18.58 -2.94 18.30
C SER A 199 17.55 -2.88 17.16
N GLU A 200 16.99 -1.69 16.89
CA GLU A 200 15.94 -1.55 15.90
C GLU A 200 16.48 -1.26 14.49
N ASN A 201 15.91 -1.93 13.50
CA ASN A 201 16.19 -1.63 12.11
C ASN A 201 15.60 -0.26 11.73
N ARG A 202 16.45 0.63 11.23
CA ARG A 202 16.08 1.99 10.84
C ARG A 202 15.69 2.14 9.37
N VAL A 203 15.92 1.10 8.58
CA VAL A 203 15.51 1.05 7.17
C VAL A 203 14.55 -0.11 6.99
N VAL A 204 13.31 0.18 6.65
CA VAL A 204 12.24 -0.83 6.54
C VAL A 204 11.55 -0.69 5.20
N SER A 205 11.32 -1.83 4.52
CA SER A 205 10.44 -1.90 3.37
C SER A 205 9.09 -2.49 3.76
N LEU A 206 8.01 -1.85 3.32
CA LEU A 206 6.65 -2.38 3.43
C LEU A 206 6.28 -3.04 2.10
N GLN A 207 6.20 -4.36 2.10
CA GLN A 207 5.78 -5.14 0.95
C GLN A 207 4.50 -5.90 1.28
N THR A 208 3.39 -5.45 0.76
CA THR A 208 2.10 -6.15 0.84
C THR A 208 1.45 -6.14 -0.52
N GLY A 209 0.59 -7.09 -0.80
CA GLY A 209 -0.23 -7.09 -2.02
C GLY A 209 -1.03 -5.80 -2.17
N PHE A 210 -1.58 -5.59 -3.36
CA PHE A 210 -2.43 -4.44 -3.64
C PHE A 210 -3.60 -4.36 -2.62
N GLY A 211 -3.92 -3.15 -2.15
CA GLY A 211 -4.94 -2.97 -1.11
C GLY A 211 -4.52 -3.39 0.31
N GLY A 212 -3.26 -3.82 0.52
CA GLY A 212 -2.74 -4.25 1.83
C GLY A 212 -2.50 -3.14 2.86
N GLY A 213 -2.99 -1.91 2.63
CA GLY A 213 -2.94 -0.81 3.60
C GLY A 213 -1.57 -0.12 3.70
N LYS A 214 -0.69 -0.22 2.70
CA LYS A 214 0.66 0.42 2.71
C LYS A 214 0.58 1.92 3.01
N THR A 215 -0.15 2.68 2.19
CA THR A 215 -0.31 4.13 2.36
C THR A 215 -0.99 4.48 3.69
N HIS A 216 -1.98 3.69 4.13
CA HIS A 216 -2.65 3.86 5.43
C HIS A 216 -1.66 3.67 6.59
N THR A 217 -0.77 2.68 6.49
CA THR A 217 0.32 2.46 7.45
C THR A 217 1.27 3.66 7.48
N LEU A 218 1.67 4.20 6.32
CA LEU A 218 2.53 5.40 6.27
C LEU A 218 1.87 6.63 6.89
N ILE A 219 0.56 6.86 6.66
CA ILE A 219 -0.20 7.94 7.30
C ILE A 219 -0.24 7.72 8.83
N SER A 220 -0.43 6.48 9.30
CA SER A 220 -0.36 6.16 10.73
C SER A 220 1.00 6.56 11.32
N LEU A 221 2.10 6.21 10.65
CA LEU A 221 3.46 6.54 11.09
C LEU A 221 3.74 8.05 11.02
N PHE A 222 3.19 8.75 10.03
CA PHE A 222 3.25 10.21 9.92
C PHE A 222 2.61 10.88 11.15
N HIS A 223 1.42 10.47 11.54
CA HIS A 223 0.75 11.00 12.73
C HIS A 223 1.47 10.66 14.02
N ILE A 224 1.99 9.43 14.16
CA ILE A 224 2.78 9.02 15.34
C ILE A 224 4.03 9.86 15.49
N ALA A 225 4.78 10.09 14.42
CA ALA A 225 6.00 10.87 14.43
C ALA A 225 5.76 12.35 14.77
N ASN A 226 4.68 12.93 14.25
CA ASN A 226 4.29 14.30 14.56
C ASN A 226 3.73 14.44 15.97
N ALA A 227 3.04 13.45 16.52
CA ALA A 227 2.47 13.48 17.85
C ALA A 227 3.53 13.31 18.95
N GLY A 228 4.55 12.47 18.73
CA GLY A 228 5.58 12.21 19.74
C GLY A 228 4.97 11.87 21.11
N ARG A 229 5.45 12.53 22.17
CA ARG A 229 4.93 12.35 23.55
C ARG A 229 3.45 12.63 23.69
N SER A 230 2.87 13.52 22.89
CA SER A 230 1.44 13.84 22.96
C SER A 230 0.56 12.64 22.62
N LEU A 231 1.10 11.64 21.94
CA LEU A 231 0.43 10.38 21.65
C LEU A 231 -0.10 9.71 22.94
N LEU A 232 0.63 9.83 24.05
CA LEU A 232 0.25 9.25 25.34
C LEU A 232 -1.05 9.79 25.93
N ASN A 233 -1.48 10.96 25.49
CA ASN A 233 -2.71 11.60 25.95
C ASN A 233 -3.91 11.25 25.05
N SER A 234 -3.72 10.44 24.03
CA SER A 234 -4.73 10.14 23.03
C SER A 234 -5.46 8.83 23.34
N ALA A 235 -6.78 8.80 23.15
CA ALA A 235 -7.61 7.64 23.47
C ALA A 235 -7.24 6.38 22.67
N TYR A 236 -6.68 6.54 21.47
CA TYR A 236 -6.27 5.43 20.60
C TYR A 236 -4.93 4.78 20.98
N THR A 237 -4.18 5.36 21.93
CA THR A 237 -2.86 4.89 22.34
C THR A 237 -2.89 3.48 22.93
N ALA A 238 -3.94 3.15 23.71
CA ALA A 238 -4.07 1.85 24.37
C ALA A 238 -4.02 0.66 23.39
N ASN A 239 -4.51 0.84 22.16
CA ASN A 239 -4.50 -0.20 21.14
C ASN A 239 -3.25 -0.17 20.24
N LEU A 240 -2.54 0.94 20.20
CA LEU A 240 -1.41 1.16 19.30
C LEU A 240 -0.07 0.81 19.95
N LEU A 241 0.14 1.22 21.19
CA LEU A 241 1.42 1.00 21.89
C LEU A 241 1.51 -0.38 22.53
N GLN A 242 2.69 -0.96 22.50
CA GLN A 242 3.05 -2.13 23.29
C GLN A 242 3.47 -1.69 24.68
N GLU A 243 3.35 -2.59 25.66
CA GLU A 243 3.80 -2.34 27.03
C GLU A 243 5.29 -1.92 27.05
N GLY A 244 5.57 -0.83 27.73
CA GLY A 244 6.93 -0.29 27.85
C GLY A 244 7.43 0.53 26.68
N VAL A 245 6.67 0.66 25.58
CA VAL A 245 7.04 1.52 24.46
C VAL A 245 6.45 2.91 24.62
N VAL A 246 7.31 3.89 24.84
CA VAL A 246 6.92 5.29 25.08
C VAL A 246 7.77 6.19 24.20
N PRO A 247 7.17 7.10 23.37
CA PRO A 247 7.93 8.11 22.66
C PRO A 247 8.70 9.03 23.64
N ASN A 248 10.00 9.20 23.42
CA ASN A 248 10.84 10.11 24.23
C ASN A 248 11.18 11.42 23.51
N PHE A 249 10.50 11.71 22.40
CA PHE A 249 10.61 12.92 21.58
C PHE A 249 9.26 13.66 21.54
N ASP A 250 9.26 14.98 21.39
CA ASP A 250 8.03 15.77 21.32
C ASP A 250 7.40 15.70 19.93
N ASN A 251 8.22 15.80 18.89
CA ASN A 251 7.89 15.51 17.49
C ASN A 251 9.15 15.08 16.74
N ALA A 252 8.97 14.31 15.66
CA ALA A 252 10.06 14.04 14.73
C ALA A 252 9.90 14.93 13.49
N LYS A 253 11.01 15.25 12.82
CA LYS A 253 10.96 15.83 11.49
C LYS A 253 10.52 14.76 10.51
N VAL A 254 9.41 15.00 9.78
CA VAL A 254 8.91 14.04 8.80
C VAL A 254 9.14 14.56 7.39
N ALA A 255 9.75 13.74 6.55
CA ALA A 255 9.87 14.00 5.12
C ALA A 255 9.09 12.92 4.36
N VAL A 256 8.23 13.34 3.43
CA VAL A 256 7.34 12.49 2.65
C VAL A 256 7.68 12.62 1.17
N PHE A 257 7.81 11.49 0.50
CA PHE A 257 7.94 11.43 -0.95
C PHE A 257 6.99 10.39 -1.54
N THR A 258 6.23 10.79 -2.55
CA THR A 258 5.35 9.90 -3.31
C THR A 258 5.63 10.07 -4.81
N ASN A 259 5.10 9.22 -5.65
CA ASN A 259 5.24 9.31 -7.11
C ASN A 259 4.70 10.62 -7.71
N ASN A 260 3.88 11.37 -6.95
CA ASN A 260 3.27 12.64 -7.35
C ASN A 260 3.84 13.87 -6.62
N THR A 261 4.82 13.69 -5.72
CA THR A 261 5.41 14.80 -4.95
C THR A 261 6.15 15.77 -5.86
N THR A 262 6.89 15.25 -6.84
CA THR A 262 7.71 16.06 -7.76
C THR A 262 7.60 15.52 -9.17
N ASP A 263 7.23 16.38 -10.12
CA ASP A 263 7.25 16.04 -11.53
C ASP A 263 8.70 15.88 -12.02
N VAL A 264 9.00 14.76 -12.69
CA VAL A 264 10.37 14.43 -13.13
C VAL A 264 10.94 15.36 -14.18
N VAL A 265 10.09 16.16 -14.86
CA VAL A 265 10.48 17.11 -15.92
C VAL A 265 10.42 18.54 -15.41
N GLN A 266 9.26 18.95 -14.90
CA GLN A 266 9.00 20.35 -14.50
C GLN A 266 9.46 20.64 -13.07
N GLY A 267 9.59 19.61 -12.24
CA GLY A 267 9.86 19.78 -10.82
C GLY A 267 8.63 20.27 -10.03
N ARG A 268 8.83 20.56 -8.76
CA ARG A 268 7.86 21.19 -7.87
C ARG A 268 8.41 22.54 -7.35
N THR A 269 7.66 23.60 -7.52
CA THR A 269 8.04 24.92 -6.98
C THR A 269 7.52 25.11 -5.56
N THR A 270 8.41 25.47 -4.65
CA THR A 270 8.10 25.77 -3.25
C THR A 270 7.53 27.18 -3.09
N ASN A 271 7.00 27.49 -1.91
CA ASN A 271 6.47 28.82 -1.59
C ASN A 271 7.56 29.91 -1.64
N GLU A 272 8.84 29.53 -1.43
CA GLU A 272 10.00 30.42 -1.53
C GLU A 272 10.53 30.59 -2.97
N GLY A 273 9.82 30.00 -3.97
CA GLY A 273 10.18 30.10 -5.38
C GLY A 273 11.33 29.18 -5.80
N ILE A 274 11.68 28.17 -5.00
CA ILE A 274 12.67 27.16 -5.35
C ILE A 274 12.01 26.04 -6.13
N THR A 275 12.57 25.70 -7.30
CA THR A 275 12.10 24.53 -8.05
C THR A 275 12.96 23.31 -7.70
N ILE A 276 12.33 22.25 -7.21
CA ILE A 276 12.94 20.98 -6.79
C ILE A 276 12.61 19.93 -7.84
N TYR A 277 13.62 19.19 -8.30
CA TYR A 277 13.49 18.25 -9.43
C TYR A 277 13.64 16.77 -9.02
N THR A 278 14.12 16.49 -7.81
CA THR A 278 14.56 15.14 -7.47
C THR A 278 14.09 14.69 -6.09
N LEU A 279 14.11 13.40 -5.85
CA LEU A 279 13.86 12.79 -4.54
C LEU A 279 14.77 13.40 -3.45
N TRP A 280 16.07 13.56 -3.73
CA TRP A 280 17.00 14.09 -2.71
C TRP A 280 16.82 15.59 -2.43
N GLY A 281 16.46 16.35 -3.45
CA GLY A 281 16.12 17.77 -3.27
C GLY A 281 14.89 17.93 -2.37
N GLU A 282 13.86 17.09 -2.63
CA GLU A 282 12.61 17.11 -1.86
C GLU A 282 12.83 16.71 -0.39
N LEU A 283 13.55 15.61 -0.14
CA LEU A 283 13.84 15.16 1.23
C LEU A 283 14.70 16.19 2.00
N ALA A 284 15.70 16.78 1.35
CA ALA A 284 16.54 17.80 1.96
C ALA A 284 15.76 19.06 2.31
N TYR A 285 14.82 19.48 1.43
CA TYR A 285 13.96 20.61 1.68
C TYR A 285 12.97 20.37 2.82
N GLN A 286 12.30 19.23 2.83
CA GLN A 286 11.33 18.91 3.88
C GLN A 286 11.98 18.74 5.27
N LEU A 287 13.18 18.20 5.35
CA LEU A 287 13.92 18.06 6.61
C LEU A 287 14.48 19.39 7.10
N GLY A 288 15.16 20.14 6.24
CA GLY A 288 15.94 21.31 6.63
C GLY A 288 15.54 22.65 5.98
N GLY A 289 14.38 22.70 5.32
CA GLY A 289 13.92 23.91 4.63
C GLY A 289 14.88 24.33 3.51
N VAL A 290 14.93 25.63 3.26
CA VAL A 290 15.84 26.24 2.26
C VAL A 290 17.32 25.92 2.54
N GLU A 291 17.70 25.85 3.81
CA GLU A 291 19.08 25.59 4.23
C GLU A 291 19.48 24.13 3.92
N GLY A 292 18.60 23.19 4.23
CA GLY A 292 18.77 21.77 3.86
C GLY A 292 18.87 21.58 2.35
N TYR A 293 17.97 22.20 1.59
CA TYR A 293 17.99 22.17 0.12
C TYR A 293 19.28 22.73 -0.46
N ASN A 294 19.78 23.86 0.06
CA ASN A 294 20.99 24.50 -0.45
C ASN A 294 22.22 23.58 -0.43
N LYS A 295 22.28 22.60 0.48
CA LYS A 295 23.36 21.61 0.54
C LYS A 295 23.35 20.65 -0.66
N VAL A 296 22.19 20.40 -1.24
CA VAL A 296 22.03 19.49 -2.39
C VAL A 296 21.62 20.21 -3.66
N ARG A 297 21.53 21.55 -3.66
CA ARG A 297 21.02 22.35 -4.79
C ARG A 297 21.70 21.99 -6.11
N ALA A 298 23.03 21.97 -6.15
CA ALA A 298 23.78 21.65 -7.36
C ALA A 298 23.50 20.20 -7.86
N ASN A 299 23.29 19.27 -6.93
CA ASN A 299 22.91 17.90 -7.25
C ASN A 299 21.47 17.82 -7.77
N ASP A 300 20.56 18.58 -7.20
CA ASP A 300 19.16 18.61 -7.62
C ASP A 300 19.03 19.24 -9.01
N GLU A 301 19.60 20.41 -9.25
CA GLU A 301 19.57 21.11 -10.54
C GLU A 301 20.21 20.29 -11.66
N SER A 302 21.33 19.58 -11.37
CA SER A 302 21.98 18.67 -12.33
C SER A 302 21.33 17.28 -12.41
N ARG A 303 20.35 16.99 -11.55
CA ARG A 303 19.72 15.67 -11.37
C ARG A 303 20.72 14.54 -11.12
N THR A 304 21.86 14.86 -10.48
CA THR A 304 22.92 13.91 -10.14
C THR A 304 22.87 13.56 -8.66
N ALA A 305 22.88 12.29 -8.30
CA ALA A 305 22.76 11.82 -6.93
C ALA A 305 23.87 12.42 -6.02
N PRO A 306 23.52 13.00 -4.86
CA PRO A 306 24.51 13.43 -3.88
C PRO A 306 25.17 12.23 -3.21
N THR A 307 26.41 12.41 -2.76
CA THR A 307 27.14 11.43 -1.97
C THR A 307 26.71 11.47 -0.49
N SER A 308 27.06 10.42 0.27
CA SER A 308 26.79 10.36 1.72
C SER A 308 27.43 11.52 2.48
N SER A 309 28.58 12.03 2.05
CA SER A 309 29.24 13.19 2.68
C SER A 309 28.41 14.48 2.58
N ILE A 310 27.50 14.57 1.61
CA ILE A 310 26.59 15.72 1.42
C ILE A 310 25.29 15.49 2.17
N PHE A 311 24.71 14.29 2.05
CA PHE A 311 23.35 14.02 2.52
C PHE A 311 23.29 13.64 4.00
N LYS A 312 24.23 12.83 4.49
CA LYS A 312 24.27 12.41 5.90
C LYS A 312 24.26 13.56 6.92
N PRO A 313 25.02 14.69 6.74
CA PRO A 313 24.93 15.82 7.64
C PRO A 313 23.56 16.49 7.71
N ILE A 314 22.72 16.37 6.66
CA ILE A 314 21.34 16.85 6.71
C ILE A 314 20.53 16.00 7.68
N LEU A 315 20.69 14.67 7.63
CA LEU A 315 20.01 13.77 8.55
C LEU A 315 20.46 14.01 10.01
N GLU A 316 21.76 14.13 10.24
CA GLU A 316 22.35 14.35 11.59
C GLU A 316 21.82 15.61 12.26
N GLN A 317 21.59 16.68 11.49
CA GLN A 317 21.10 17.96 12.01
C GLN A 317 19.60 17.98 12.33
N HIS A 318 18.84 17.01 11.80
CA HIS A 318 17.37 17.01 11.88
C HIS A 318 16.80 15.76 12.58
N THR A 319 17.57 15.16 13.51
CA THR A 319 17.08 14.05 14.32
C THR A 319 16.25 14.53 15.52
N PRO A 320 15.22 13.79 15.96
CA PRO A 320 14.70 12.57 15.35
C PRO A 320 13.97 12.84 14.04
N SER A 321 14.15 11.97 13.04
CA SER A 321 13.53 12.16 11.74
C SER A 321 12.96 10.85 11.15
N LEU A 322 11.83 10.98 10.48
CA LEU A 322 11.15 9.89 9.77
C LEU A 322 11.03 10.26 8.30
N ILE A 323 11.53 9.40 7.43
CA ILE A 323 11.42 9.52 5.99
C ILE A 323 10.43 8.47 5.50
N LEU A 324 9.37 8.90 4.85
CA LEU A 324 8.31 8.07 4.29
C LEU A 324 8.34 8.17 2.77
N VAL A 325 8.53 7.04 2.09
CA VAL A 325 8.56 6.97 0.63
C VAL A 325 7.47 6.03 0.15
N ASP A 326 6.47 6.55 -0.56
CA ASP A 326 5.39 5.76 -1.13
C ASP A 326 5.49 5.71 -2.65
N GLU A 327 5.06 4.59 -3.24
CA GLU A 327 5.00 4.37 -4.69
C GLU A 327 6.33 4.65 -5.42
N LEU A 328 7.44 4.31 -4.76
CA LEU A 328 8.79 4.56 -5.29
C LEU A 328 9.03 3.92 -6.66
N ALA A 329 8.45 2.76 -6.91
CA ALA A 329 8.59 2.06 -8.18
C ALA A 329 7.95 2.81 -9.35
N ASP A 330 6.79 3.44 -9.12
CA ASP A 330 6.11 4.28 -10.12
C ASP A 330 6.91 5.54 -10.44
N TYR A 331 7.46 6.18 -9.40
CA TYR A 331 8.38 7.31 -9.60
C TYR A 331 9.60 6.89 -10.44
N CYS A 332 10.22 5.76 -10.13
CA CYS A 332 11.36 5.22 -10.88
C CYS A 332 11.02 4.94 -12.34
N ASN A 333 9.80 4.44 -12.61
CA ASN A 333 9.33 4.22 -13.98
C ASN A 333 9.23 5.53 -14.76
N LYS A 334 8.65 6.58 -14.19
CA LYS A 334 8.62 7.94 -14.77
C LYS A 334 10.03 8.50 -14.96
N ALA A 335 10.89 8.36 -13.95
CA ALA A 335 12.27 8.85 -13.96
C ALA A 335 13.16 8.16 -15.02
N ASN A 336 12.81 6.95 -15.46
CA ASN A 336 13.56 6.23 -16.51
C ASN A 336 13.47 6.91 -17.88
N GLY A 337 12.41 7.69 -18.13
CA GLY A 337 12.27 8.50 -19.34
C GLY A 337 13.11 9.79 -19.35
N THR A 338 13.69 10.22 -18.22
CA THR A 338 14.44 11.46 -18.10
C THR A 338 15.94 11.19 -18.20
N ILE A 339 16.59 11.67 -19.28
CA ILE A 339 18.03 11.46 -19.51
C ILE A 339 18.85 12.40 -18.63
N VAL A 340 19.86 11.85 -17.94
CA VAL A 340 20.83 12.59 -17.12
C VAL A 340 22.23 12.12 -17.47
N GLY A 341 22.99 12.98 -18.15
CA GLY A 341 24.32 12.64 -18.66
C GLY A 341 24.29 11.44 -19.61
N LYS A 342 24.97 10.36 -19.26
CA LYS A 342 24.99 9.09 -20.02
C LYS A 342 23.97 8.06 -19.49
N GLY A 343 23.19 8.40 -18.48
CA GLY A 343 22.19 7.52 -17.86
C GLY A 343 20.82 8.19 -17.80
N THR A 344 20.02 7.80 -16.83
CA THR A 344 18.66 8.33 -16.59
C THR A 344 18.52 8.79 -15.15
N LEU A 345 17.50 9.62 -14.87
CA LEU A 345 17.15 10.00 -13.49
C LEU A 345 16.85 8.77 -12.61
N TYR A 346 16.32 7.69 -13.22
CA TYR A 346 16.15 6.41 -12.53
C TYR A 346 17.49 5.87 -12.01
N THR A 347 18.55 5.84 -12.83
CA THR A 347 19.86 5.33 -12.40
C THR A 347 20.46 6.18 -11.29
N GLN A 348 20.24 7.50 -11.32
CA GLN A 348 20.63 8.41 -10.24
C GLN A 348 19.79 8.18 -8.98
N THR A 349 18.49 7.94 -9.12
CA THR A 349 17.61 7.63 -7.98
C THR A 349 18.04 6.35 -7.28
N VAL A 350 18.32 5.29 -8.02
CA VAL A 350 18.83 4.02 -7.45
C VAL A 350 20.16 4.21 -6.72
N SER A 351 21.07 5.02 -7.29
CA SER A 351 22.34 5.37 -6.62
C SER A 351 22.10 6.15 -5.34
N PHE A 352 21.18 7.12 -5.36
CA PHE A 352 20.82 7.89 -4.17
C PHE A 352 20.17 7.03 -3.09
N LEU A 353 19.30 6.09 -3.44
CA LEU A 353 18.68 5.19 -2.47
C LEU A 353 19.71 4.36 -1.71
N GLN A 354 20.79 3.95 -2.35
CA GLN A 354 21.91 3.32 -1.64
C GLN A 354 22.53 4.30 -0.63
N THR A 355 22.84 5.51 -1.08
CA THR A 355 23.39 6.57 -0.20
C THR A 355 22.44 6.86 0.97
N LEU A 356 21.14 6.97 0.71
CA LEU A 356 20.12 7.24 1.72
C LEU A 356 20.04 6.12 2.76
N THR A 357 19.92 4.88 2.32
CA THR A 357 19.81 3.71 3.22
C THR A 357 21.05 3.55 4.11
N GLU A 358 22.25 3.71 3.55
CA GLU A 358 23.50 3.68 4.29
C GLU A 358 23.60 4.85 5.29
N SER A 359 23.19 6.05 4.89
CA SER A 359 23.19 7.24 5.75
C SER A 359 22.20 7.11 6.91
N VAL A 360 20.97 6.65 6.64
CA VAL A 360 19.96 6.41 7.68
C VAL A 360 20.40 5.34 8.66
N ALA A 361 20.99 4.24 8.17
CA ALA A 361 21.54 3.19 9.03
C ALA A 361 22.66 3.69 9.95
N ALA A 362 23.41 4.70 9.52
CA ALA A 362 24.53 5.26 10.27
C ALA A 362 24.12 6.39 11.24
N VAL A 363 22.94 7.02 11.06
CA VAL A 363 22.48 8.16 11.87
C VAL A 363 21.45 7.68 12.90
N PRO A 364 21.74 7.76 14.21
CA PRO A 364 20.77 7.43 15.26
C PRO A 364 19.52 8.31 15.17
N LYS A 365 18.36 7.76 15.57
CA LYS A 365 17.06 8.46 15.57
C LYS A 365 16.58 8.93 14.18
N CYS A 366 17.11 8.35 13.11
CA CYS A 366 16.67 8.56 11.75
C CYS A 366 16.08 7.24 11.21
N VAL A 367 14.87 7.29 10.65
CA VAL A 367 14.16 6.10 10.17
C VAL A 367 13.69 6.33 8.73
N LEU A 368 13.85 5.33 7.88
CA LEU A 368 13.33 5.28 6.51
C LEU A 368 12.32 4.14 6.38
N ILE A 369 11.13 4.47 5.94
CA ILE A 369 10.11 3.49 5.55
C ILE A 369 9.78 3.72 4.07
N ALA A 370 9.95 2.68 3.26
CA ALA A 370 9.61 2.74 1.85
C ALA A 370 8.61 1.63 1.48
N THR A 371 7.60 1.96 0.69
CA THR A 371 6.70 0.94 0.15
C THR A 371 7.25 0.39 -1.15
N LEU A 372 7.18 -0.93 -1.27
CA LEU A 372 7.46 -1.64 -2.51
C LEU A 372 6.26 -2.51 -2.88
N PRO A 373 5.97 -2.69 -4.17
CA PRO A 373 4.95 -3.63 -4.61
C PRO A 373 5.38 -5.06 -4.28
N ALA A 374 4.41 -5.93 -4.01
CA ALA A 374 4.68 -7.34 -3.69
C ALA A 374 5.10 -8.16 -4.93
N SER A 375 4.78 -7.66 -6.12
CA SER A 375 5.13 -8.33 -7.38
C SER A 375 5.49 -7.33 -8.48
N ALA A 376 6.31 -7.77 -9.43
CA ALA A 376 6.69 -6.97 -10.59
C ALA A 376 5.49 -6.59 -11.49
N THR A 377 4.41 -7.36 -11.45
CA THR A 377 3.18 -7.09 -12.21
C THR A 377 2.41 -5.89 -11.70
N GLU A 378 2.65 -5.45 -10.44
CA GLU A 378 2.08 -4.22 -9.88
C GLU A 378 2.78 -2.95 -10.40
N VAL A 379 4.02 -3.04 -10.88
CA VAL A 379 4.82 -1.87 -11.31
C VAL A 379 4.63 -1.54 -12.79
N ALA A 380 4.70 -2.52 -13.63
CA ALA A 380 4.42 -2.49 -15.07
C ALA A 380 4.54 -3.90 -15.64
N SER A 381 3.75 -4.24 -16.64
CA SER A 381 3.84 -5.51 -17.37
C SER A 381 5.10 -5.63 -18.28
N SER A 382 6.15 -4.84 -18.02
CA SER A 382 7.36 -4.75 -18.86
C SER A 382 8.59 -5.30 -18.12
N GLU A 383 9.59 -5.76 -18.88
CA GLU A 383 10.93 -6.13 -18.37
C GLU A 383 11.57 -5.02 -17.54
N ILE A 384 11.28 -3.76 -17.88
CA ILE A 384 11.77 -2.57 -17.17
C ILE A 384 11.21 -2.51 -15.76
N GLY A 385 9.90 -2.78 -15.58
CA GLY A 385 9.28 -2.83 -14.25
C GLY A 385 9.91 -3.90 -13.35
N GLN A 386 10.22 -5.07 -13.89
CA GLN A 386 10.91 -6.14 -13.16
C GLN A 386 12.34 -5.74 -12.75
N GLN A 387 13.08 -5.09 -13.65
CA GLN A 387 14.42 -4.58 -13.35
C GLN A 387 14.40 -3.49 -12.28
N ILE A 388 13.41 -2.57 -12.33
CA ILE A 388 13.21 -1.52 -11.32
C ILE A 388 12.97 -2.16 -9.96
N LEU A 389 11.98 -3.07 -9.86
CA LEU A 389 11.63 -3.72 -8.60
C LEU A 389 12.83 -4.48 -8.02
N SER A 390 13.49 -5.32 -8.82
CA SER A 390 14.68 -6.07 -8.40
C SER A 390 15.82 -5.16 -7.92
N SER A 391 16.03 -4.02 -8.58
CA SER A 391 17.03 -3.04 -8.16
C SER A 391 16.67 -2.37 -6.83
N LEU A 392 15.39 -2.04 -6.61
CA LEU A 392 14.90 -1.44 -5.38
C LEU A 392 14.93 -2.43 -4.21
N GLU A 393 14.47 -3.65 -4.41
CA GLU A 393 14.53 -4.72 -3.40
C GLU A 393 15.97 -4.99 -2.95
N ASN A 394 16.89 -5.12 -3.88
CA ASN A 394 18.30 -5.33 -3.55
C ASN A 394 18.94 -4.17 -2.78
N ARG A 395 18.42 -2.95 -2.91
CA ARG A 395 18.96 -1.75 -2.23
C ARG A 395 18.34 -1.53 -0.86
N ILE A 396 17.04 -1.71 -0.72
CA ILE A 396 16.32 -1.45 0.53
C ILE A 396 16.42 -2.67 1.47
N VAL A 397 16.29 -3.90 0.96
CA VAL A 397 16.35 -5.13 1.77
C VAL A 397 17.76 -5.42 2.31
N ARG A 398 18.82 -4.89 1.70
CA ARG A 398 20.20 -5.08 2.20
C ARG A 398 20.44 -4.51 3.60
N VAL A 399 19.65 -3.54 4.02
CA VAL A 399 19.82 -2.80 5.28
C VAL A 399 18.59 -2.90 6.19
N GLY A 400 17.44 -3.36 5.66
CA GLY A 400 16.17 -3.50 6.38
C GLY A 400 15.61 -4.92 6.37
N THR A 401 14.71 -5.21 7.29
CA THR A 401 13.88 -6.41 7.29
C THR A 401 12.57 -6.12 6.57
N GLY A 402 12.21 -6.93 5.58
CA GLY A 402 10.85 -6.95 5.03
C GLY A 402 9.85 -7.40 6.11
N ILE A 403 8.68 -6.81 6.14
CA ILE A 403 7.56 -7.18 7.02
C ILE A 403 6.60 -8.08 6.27
#